data_a6eee8401355251a4c0401516fa08674
#
_entry.id   a6eee8401355251a4c0401516fa08674
#
_cell.length_a   1.000
_cell.length_b   1.000
_cell.length_c   1.000
_cell.angle_alpha   90.00
_cell.angle_beta   90.00
_cell.angle_gamma   90.00
#
_symmetry.space_group_name_H-M   'P 1'
#
loop_
_entity.id
_entity.type
_entity.pdbx_description
1 polymer ?
#
loop_
_entity_poly.entity_id
_entity_poly.type
_entity_poly.pdbx_seq_one_letter_code
_entity_poly.pdbx_strand_id
1 'polypeptide(L)'
;LAPRAFNHTWELLDAEELTREQEEEMLASSFAQRHHWYQVGTPRNWAIADWQVSRVAAVLGYSDLALRFGERSLEVSLEHGLDAFVRGFAHEAIARAAASVDDVETFTEHLELARAALAEIDDDEDRDVLATDLADMSER
;
A
#
# COMPACT_ATOMS: atom_id res chain seq x y z
N LEU A 1 -17.59 8.32 6.91
CA LEU A 1 -16.36 9.11 6.97
C LEU A 1 -15.17 8.41 6.35
N ALA A 2 -14.66 7.30 6.93
CA ALA A 2 -13.51 6.63 6.34
C ALA A 2 -13.80 6.02 4.97
N PRO A 3 -14.96 5.35 4.75
CA PRO A 3 -15.28 4.84 3.41
C PRO A 3 -15.35 5.93 2.35
N ARG A 4 -15.85 7.10 2.70
CA ARG A 4 -15.90 8.23 1.76
C ARG A 4 -14.49 8.75 1.46
N ALA A 5 -13.65 8.93 2.49
CA ALA A 5 -12.28 9.38 2.32
C ALA A 5 -11.46 8.37 1.50
N PHE A 6 -11.64 7.08 1.76
CA PHE A 6 -10.98 6.01 1.02
C PHE A 6 -11.36 6.05 -0.47
N ASN A 7 -12.66 6.13 -0.77
CA ASN A 7 -13.15 6.17 -2.16
C ASN A 7 -12.67 7.42 -2.89
N HIS A 8 -12.67 8.57 -2.21
CA HIS A 8 -12.20 9.83 -2.79
C HIS A 8 -10.71 9.75 -3.15
N THR A 9 -9.90 9.13 -2.27
CA THR A 9 -8.48 8.92 -2.53
C THR A 9 -8.27 8.09 -3.78
N TRP A 10 -9.04 7.01 -3.97
CA TRP A 10 -8.93 6.17 -5.16
C TRP A 10 -9.35 6.89 -6.43
N GLU A 11 -10.39 7.74 -6.37
CA GLU A 11 -10.78 8.58 -7.50
C GLU A 11 -9.63 9.50 -7.93
N LEU A 12 -8.93 10.09 -6.97
CA LEU A 12 -7.79 10.95 -7.25
C LEU A 12 -6.61 10.19 -7.82
N LEU A 13 -6.35 8.96 -7.32
CA LEU A 13 -5.27 8.11 -7.84
C LEU A 13 -5.44 7.76 -9.32
N ASP A 14 -6.68 7.65 -9.79
CA ASP A 14 -6.98 7.33 -11.18
C ASP A 14 -6.91 8.55 -12.11
N ALA A 15 -6.76 9.76 -11.58
CA ALA A 15 -6.66 10.96 -12.39
C ALA A 15 -5.33 11.02 -13.12
N GLU A 16 -5.35 11.35 -14.44
CA GLU A 16 -4.13 11.39 -15.26
C GLU A 16 -3.18 12.52 -14.85
N GLU A 17 -3.72 13.69 -14.56
CA GLU A 17 -2.96 14.86 -14.14
C GLU A 17 -3.54 15.40 -12.84
N LEU A 18 -2.68 15.55 -11.84
CA LEU A 18 -3.08 16.08 -10.55
C LEU A 18 -2.58 17.50 -10.38
N THR A 19 -3.47 18.38 -9.95
CA THR A 19 -3.07 19.72 -9.52
C THR A 19 -2.45 19.61 -8.12
N ARG A 20 -1.73 20.65 -7.71
CA ARG A 20 -1.16 20.72 -6.36
C ARG A 20 -2.24 20.55 -5.29
N GLU A 21 -3.40 21.18 -5.49
CA GLU A 21 -4.52 21.09 -4.55
C GLU A 21 -5.06 19.65 -4.47
N GLN A 22 -5.15 18.97 -5.61
CA GLN A 22 -5.59 17.58 -5.66
C GLN A 22 -4.59 16.65 -4.97
N GLU A 23 -3.28 16.89 -5.14
CA GLU A 23 -2.25 16.13 -4.44
C GLU A 23 -2.36 16.28 -2.93
N GLU A 24 -2.52 17.51 -2.45
CA GLU A 24 -2.68 17.79 -1.03
C GLU A 24 -3.95 17.15 -0.47
N GLU A 25 -5.06 17.21 -1.21
CA GLU A 25 -6.31 16.56 -0.82
C GLU A 25 -6.20 15.04 -0.77
N MET A 26 -5.51 14.45 -1.74
CA MET A 26 -5.26 13.03 -1.81
C MET A 26 -4.48 12.55 -0.57
N LEU A 27 -3.44 13.28 -0.20
CA LEU A 27 -2.65 12.97 0.98
C LEU A 27 -3.49 13.12 2.26
N ALA A 28 -4.24 14.22 2.38
CA ALA A 28 -5.11 14.47 3.52
C ALA A 28 -6.18 13.37 3.66
N SER A 29 -6.79 12.95 2.55
CA SER A 29 -7.80 11.88 2.54
C SER A 29 -7.23 10.56 2.99
N SER A 30 -6.00 10.25 2.58
CA SER A 30 -5.34 9.00 2.98
C SER A 30 -5.10 8.95 4.50
N PHE A 31 -4.66 10.05 5.09
CA PHE A 31 -4.48 10.13 6.54
C PHE A 31 -5.81 10.16 7.30
N ALA A 32 -6.84 10.79 6.75
CA ALA A 32 -8.16 10.83 7.37
C ALA A 32 -8.77 9.42 7.48
N GLN A 33 -8.69 8.61 6.41
CA GLN A 33 -9.19 7.25 6.44
C GLN A 33 -8.37 6.38 7.40
N ARG A 34 -7.04 6.57 7.45
CA ARG A 34 -6.18 5.86 8.39
C ARG A 34 -6.58 6.18 9.83
N HIS A 35 -6.72 7.46 10.16
CA HIS A 35 -7.12 7.88 11.50
C HIS A 35 -8.44 7.23 11.92
N HIS A 36 -9.43 7.24 11.03
CA HIS A 36 -10.73 6.64 11.30
C HIS A 36 -10.63 5.13 11.58
N TRP A 37 -9.92 4.38 10.71
CA TRP A 37 -9.81 2.93 10.87
C TRP A 37 -9.07 2.53 12.15
N TYR A 38 -8.08 3.32 12.57
CA TYR A 38 -7.40 3.07 13.83
C TYR A 38 -8.30 3.32 15.04
N GLN A 39 -9.36 4.11 14.88
CA GLN A 39 -10.34 4.36 15.95
C GLN A 39 -11.40 3.26 16.05
N VAL A 40 -11.92 2.79 14.93
CA VAL A 40 -13.11 1.93 14.90
C VAL A 40 -12.90 0.59 14.19
N GLY A 41 -11.79 0.39 13.52
CA GLY A 41 -11.55 -0.80 12.71
C GLY A 41 -10.82 -1.91 13.44
N THR A 42 -10.55 -2.99 12.69
CA THR A 42 -9.78 -4.15 13.14
C THR A 42 -8.33 -4.00 12.69
N PRO A 43 -7.40 -4.83 13.19
CA PRO A 43 -6.02 -4.82 12.69
C PRO A 43 -5.89 -4.96 11.18
N ARG A 44 -6.78 -5.73 10.54
CA ARG A 44 -6.79 -5.85 9.08
C ARG A 44 -7.10 -4.51 8.41
N ASN A 45 -8.07 -3.76 8.95
CA ASN A 45 -8.37 -2.41 8.48
C ASN A 45 -7.18 -1.48 8.68
N TRP A 46 -6.46 -1.60 9.79
CA TRP A 46 -5.28 -0.76 10.07
C TRP A 46 -4.17 -1.00 9.05
N ALA A 47 -3.87 -2.27 8.78
CA ALA A 47 -2.82 -2.62 7.82
C ALA A 47 -3.17 -2.12 6.41
N ILE A 48 -4.42 -2.26 5.99
CA ILE A 48 -4.88 -1.78 4.68
C ILE A 48 -4.82 -0.25 4.62
N ALA A 49 -5.20 0.42 5.71
CA ALA A 49 -5.12 1.88 5.79
C ALA A 49 -3.67 2.37 5.67
N ASP A 50 -2.74 1.72 6.35
CA ASP A 50 -1.31 2.05 6.24
C ASP A 50 -0.77 1.80 4.84
N TRP A 51 -1.18 0.69 4.21
CA TRP A 51 -0.82 0.41 2.82
C TRP A 51 -1.30 1.53 1.89
N GLN A 52 -2.53 2.01 2.08
CA GLN A 52 -3.08 3.09 1.25
C GLN A 52 -2.28 4.38 1.40
N VAL A 53 -1.91 4.76 2.64
CA VAL A 53 -1.05 5.94 2.85
C VAL A 53 0.27 5.76 2.11
N SER A 54 0.87 4.58 2.21
CA SER A 54 2.11 4.25 1.50
C SER A 54 1.96 4.42 -0.02
N ARG A 55 0.88 3.91 -0.58
CA ARG A 55 0.59 3.99 -2.02
C ARG A 55 0.43 5.43 -2.48
N VAL A 56 -0.36 6.23 -1.76
CA VAL A 56 -0.56 7.64 -2.06
C VAL A 56 0.77 8.39 -1.99
N ALA A 57 1.54 8.17 -0.94
CA ALA A 57 2.86 8.81 -0.78
C ALA A 57 3.78 8.45 -1.95
N ALA A 58 3.77 7.20 -2.39
CA ALA A 58 4.60 6.75 -3.53
C ALA A 58 4.20 7.46 -4.82
N VAL A 59 2.90 7.58 -5.09
CA VAL A 59 2.40 8.27 -6.29
C VAL A 59 2.82 9.74 -6.28
N LEU A 60 2.81 10.38 -5.10
CA LEU A 60 3.17 11.80 -4.96
C LEU A 60 4.68 12.05 -4.85
N GLY A 61 5.49 11.00 -4.83
CA GLY A 61 6.94 11.12 -4.76
C GLY A 61 7.51 11.29 -3.36
N TYR A 62 6.73 11.03 -2.32
CA TYR A 62 7.19 11.09 -0.93
C TYR A 62 7.72 9.73 -0.48
N SER A 63 8.94 9.40 -0.92
CA SER A 63 9.54 8.08 -0.70
C SER A 63 9.69 7.71 0.78
N ASP A 64 10.05 8.67 1.63
CA ASP A 64 10.20 8.43 3.06
C ASP A 64 8.88 8.03 3.72
N LEU A 65 7.79 8.72 3.37
CA LEU A 65 6.46 8.40 3.87
C LEU A 65 5.98 7.05 3.31
N ALA A 66 6.25 6.81 2.03
CA ALA A 66 5.87 5.54 1.39
C ALA A 66 6.52 4.36 2.11
N LEU A 67 7.81 4.45 2.40
CA LEU A 67 8.54 3.40 3.11
C LEU A 67 8.01 3.25 4.53
N ARG A 68 7.86 4.33 5.25
CA ARG A 68 7.40 4.31 6.65
C ARG A 68 6.06 3.61 6.81
N PHE A 69 5.08 3.95 5.97
CA PHE A 69 3.75 3.37 6.08
C PHE A 69 3.66 1.97 5.46
N GLY A 70 4.50 1.65 4.48
CA GLY A 70 4.67 0.28 4.02
C GLY A 70 5.20 -0.63 5.13
N GLU A 71 6.22 -0.18 5.84
CA GLU A 71 6.78 -0.90 6.99
C GLU A 71 5.76 -1.05 8.11
N ARG A 72 4.98 0.02 8.37
CA ARG A 72 3.94 -0.04 9.39
C ARG A 72 2.86 -1.06 9.05
N SER A 73 2.44 -1.11 7.78
CA SER A 73 1.48 -2.12 7.30
C SER A 73 2.01 -3.53 7.53
N LEU A 74 3.29 -3.76 7.25
CA LEU A 74 3.92 -5.07 7.48
C LEU A 74 3.99 -5.40 8.97
N GLU A 75 4.40 -4.46 9.81
CA GLU A 75 4.45 -4.68 11.27
C GLU A 75 3.09 -5.12 11.82
N VAL A 76 2.03 -4.41 11.44
CA VAL A 76 0.66 -4.74 11.86
C VAL A 76 0.27 -6.12 11.35
N SER A 77 0.61 -6.43 10.09
CA SER A 77 0.29 -7.72 9.47
C SER A 77 0.96 -8.88 10.21
N LEU A 78 2.23 -8.73 10.57
CA LEU A 78 2.97 -9.77 11.28
C LEU A 78 2.54 -9.89 12.75
N GLU A 79 2.33 -8.77 13.41
CA GLU A 79 1.93 -8.75 14.81
C GLU A 79 0.57 -9.42 15.04
N HIS A 80 -0.35 -9.25 14.11
CA HIS A 80 -1.71 -9.77 14.23
C HIS A 80 -1.99 -11.00 13.37
N GLY A 81 -0.97 -11.58 12.73
CA GLY A 81 -1.11 -12.79 11.92
C GLY A 81 -2.11 -12.63 10.77
N LEU A 82 -2.06 -11.52 10.06
CA LEU A 82 -3.01 -11.24 8.99
C LEU A 82 -2.77 -12.14 7.78
N ASP A 83 -3.79 -12.23 6.93
CA ASP A 83 -3.77 -13.11 5.77
C ASP A 83 -2.69 -12.74 4.73
N ALA A 84 -2.41 -13.68 3.84
CA ALA A 84 -1.37 -13.53 2.83
C ALA A 84 -1.62 -12.38 1.86
N PHE A 85 -2.88 -12.05 1.58
CA PHE A 85 -3.25 -10.94 0.71
C PHE A 85 -2.76 -9.61 1.29
N VAL A 86 -3.10 -9.35 2.55
CA VAL A 86 -2.71 -8.11 3.24
C VAL A 86 -1.19 -8.05 3.42
N ARG A 87 -0.59 -9.16 3.87
CA ARG A 87 0.85 -9.25 4.06
C ARG A 87 1.61 -9.06 2.75
N GLY A 88 1.11 -9.66 1.67
CA GLY A 88 1.71 -9.52 0.34
C GLY A 88 1.71 -8.09 -0.16
N PHE A 89 0.62 -7.35 0.04
CA PHE A 89 0.56 -5.94 -0.32
C PHE A 89 1.45 -5.07 0.56
N ALA A 90 1.66 -5.43 1.82
CA ALA A 90 2.61 -4.72 2.68
C ALA A 90 4.04 -4.85 2.13
N HIS A 91 4.44 -6.05 1.72
CA HIS A 91 5.75 -6.26 1.07
C HIS A 91 5.84 -5.51 -0.26
N GLU A 92 4.78 -5.51 -1.04
CA GLU A 92 4.71 -4.77 -2.30
C GLU A 92 4.94 -3.28 -2.07
N ALA A 93 4.31 -2.71 -1.05
CA ALA A 93 4.46 -1.29 -0.72
C ALA A 93 5.92 -0.94 -0.37
N ILE A 94 6.59 -1.77 0.41
CA ILE A 94 8.00 -1.58 0.77
C ILE A 94 8.89 -1.69 -0.48
N ALA A 95 8.64 -2.68 -1.33
CA ALA A 95 9.40 -2.85 -2.57
C ALA A 95 9.25 -1.63 -3.48
N ARG A 96 8.03 -1.11 -3.61
CA ARG A 96 7.74 0.08 -4.42
C ARG A 96 8.49 1.31 -3.90
N ALA A 97 8.47 1.52 -2.59
CA ALA A 97 9.19 2.64 -1.96
C ALA A 97 10.69 2.51 -2.16
N ALA A 98 11.24 1.30 -2.01
CA ALA A 98 12.66 1.03 -2.23
C ALA A 98 13.07 1.30 -3.67
N ALA A 99 12.26 0.89 -4.64
CA ALA A 99 12.53 1.13 -6.06
C ALA A 99 12.64 2.63 -6.37
N SER A 100 11.84 3.47 -5.70
CA SER A 100 11.83 4.92 -5.94
C SER A 100 13.11 5.63 -5.49
N VAL A 101 13.91 4.99 -4.64
CA VAL A 101 15.20 5.52 -4.16
C VAL A 101 16.39 4.63 -4.57
N ASP A 102 16.18 3.76 -5.54
CA ASP A 102 17.21 2.84 -6.08
C ASP A 102 17.83 1.90 -5.04
N ASP A 103 17.09 1.56 -3.99
CA ASP A 103 17.50 0.56 -3.00
C ASP A 103 17.18 -0.83 -3.55
N VAL A 104 18.08 -1.35 -4.37
CA VAL A 104 17.90 -2.63 -5.09
C VAL A 104 17.79 -3.81 -4.12
N GLU A 105 18.55 -3.79 -3.05
CA GLU A 105 18.55 -4.89 -2.05
C GLU A 105 17.19 -5.02 -1.38
N THR A 106 16.65 -3.93 -0.85
CA THR A 106 15.33 -3.92 -0.20
C THR A 106 14.23 -4.24 -1.20
N PHE A 107 14.31 -3.69 -2.41
CA PHE A 107 13.36 -3.99 -3.49
C PHE A 107 13.31 -5.49 -3.78
N THR A 108 14.46 -6.11 -4.01
CA THR A 108 14.54 -7.53 -4.37
C THR A 108 14.02 -8.41 -3.23
N GLU A 109 14.42 -8.13 -2.00
CA GLU A 109 13.99 -8.86 -0.82
C GLU A 109 12.47 -8.86 -0.67
N HIS A 110 11.87 -7.67 -0.69
CA HIS A 110 10.43 -7.56 -0.47
C HIS A 110 9.60 -7.98 -1.68
N LEU A 111 10.13 -7.87 -2.90
CA LEU A 111 9.48 -8.42 -4.07
C LEU A 111 9.37 -9.95 -3.97
N GLU A 112 10.43 -10.62 -3.52
CA GLU A 112 10.42 -12.07 -3.31
C GLU A 112 9.46 -12.47 -2.20
N LEU A 113 9.42 -11.70 -1.10
CA LEU A 113 8.49 -11.96 0.00
C LEU A 113 7.04 -11.76 -0.43
N ALA A 114 6.77 -10.77 -1.28
CA ALA A 114 5.44 -10.56 -1.83
C ALA A 114 5.03 -11.73 -2.75
N ARG A 115 5.95 -12.24 -3.56
CA ARG A 115 5.71 -13.41 -4.42
C ARG A 115 5.44 -14.67 -3.59
N ALA A 116 6.15 -14.84 -2.48
CA ALA A 116 5.90 -15.95 -1.57
C ALA A 116 4.51 -15.86 -0.94
N ALA A 117 4.09 -14.65 -0.54
CA ALA A 117 2.75 -14.42 -0.03
C ALA A 117 1.69 -14.69 -1.12
N LEU A 118 1.96 -14.27 -2.36
CA LEU A 118 1.08 -14.52 -3.50
C LEU A 118 0.76 -16.01 -3.65
N ALA A 119 1.76 -16.88 -3.49
CA ALA A 119 1.58 -18.32 -3.61
C ALA A 119 0.67 -18.89 -2.51
N GLU A 120 0.49 -18.19 -1.41
CA GLU A 120 -0.37 -18.61 -0.29
C GLU A 120 -1.81 -18.13 -0.41
N ILE A 121 -2.12 -17.27 -1.40
CA ILE A 121 -3.47 -16.71 -1.58
C ILE A 121 -4.33 -17.72 -2.31
N ASP A 122 -5.43 -18.14 -1.68
CA ASP A 122 -6.35 -19.13 -2.26
C ASP A 122 -7.39 -18.51 -3.18
N ASP A 123 -7.85 -17.29 -2.89
CA ASP A 123 -8.86 -16.61 -3.69
C ASP A 123 -8.25 -16.13 -5.02
N ASP A 124 -8.84 -16.54 -6.15
CA ASP A 124 -8.34 -16.20 -7.47
C ASP A 124 -8.34 -14.71 -7.78
N GLU A 125 -9.39 -13.99 -7.37
CA GLU A 125 -9.47 -12.54 -7.58
C GLU A 125 -8.39 -11.80 -6.80
N ASP A 126 -8.23 -12.13 -5.53
CA ASP A 126 -7.21 -11.52 -4.66
C ASP A 126 -5.81 -11.80 -5.20
N ARG A 127 -5.57 -13.05 -5.61
CA ARG A 127 -4.27 -13.44 -6.17
C ARG A 127 -3.97 -12.66 -7.45
N ASP A 128 -4.97 -12.49 -8.33
CA ASP A 128 -4.79 -11.77 -9.59
C ASP A 128 -4.50 -10.28 -9.36
N VAL A 129 -5.12 -9.65 -8.36
CA VAL A 129 -4.88 -8.24 -8.03
C VAL A 129 -3.43 -8.04 -7.62
N LEU A 130 -2.93 -8.85 -6.70
CA LEU A 130 -1.53 -8.75 -6.26
C LEU A 130 -0.56 -9.12 -7.38
N ALA A 131 -0.86 -10.19 -8.13
CA ALA A 131 0.00 -10.63 -9.23
C ALA A 131 0.17 -9.52 -10.28
N THR A 132 -0.90 -8.79 -10.60
CA THR A 132 -0.86 -7.69 -11.56
C THR A 132 0.06 -6.57 -11.06
N ASP A 133 -0.07 -6.18 -9.80
CA ASP A 133 0.78 -5.14 -9.21
C ASP A 133 2.26 -5.55 -9.19
N LEU A 134 2.55 -6.81 -8.87
CA LEU A 134 3.93 -7.31 -8.85
C LEU A 134 4.53 -7.38 -10.25
N ALA A 135 3.74 -7.75 -11.26
CA ALA A 135 4.19 -7.77 -12.65
C ALA A 135 4.55 -6.36 -13.13
N ASP A 136 3.73 -5.36 -12.79
CA ASP A 136 3.99 -3.97 -13.16
C ASP A 136 5.30 -3.46 -12.56
N MET A 137 5.59 -3.82 -11.31
CA MET A 137 6.84 -3.44 -10.66
C MET A 137 8.06 -4.12 -11.28
N SER A 138 7.93 -5.38 -11.68
CA SER A 138 9.03 -6.16 -12.24
C SER A 138 9.48 -5.68 -13.62
N GLU A 139 8.61 -5.00 -14.35
CA GLU A 139 8.90 -4.47 -15.68
C GLU A 139 9.64 -3.12 -15.67
N ARG A 140 9.85 -2.54 -14.50
CA ARG A 140 10.50 -1.22 -14.37
C ARG A 140 12.00 -1.31 -14.19
#